data_d87f49330d16c7adb329fe78c6b48882
#
_entry.id   d87f49330d16c7adb329fe78c6b48882
#
_cell.length_a   1.000
_cell.length_b   1.000
_cell.length_c   1.000
_cell.angle_alpha   90.00
_cell.angle_beta   90.00
_cell.angle_gamma   90.00
#
_symmetry.space_group_name_H-M   'P 1'
#
loop_
_entity.id
_entity.type
_entity.pdbx_description
1 polymer ?
#
loop_
_entity_poly.entity_id
_entity_poly.type
_entity_poly.pdbx_seq_one_letter_code
_entity_poly.pdbx_strand_id
1 'polypeptide(L)'
;LRSGRFDRRIFLSMPDFNDRVAILNTYLRDKNCEVLAEDIARMSVGFSGAALSTLVNEAAINALRNGESVLRMRDFEAVLNKVLLGKKKVLSYSESEKKIQAIYQGAKALSAYWFDVKFEKISLIEDRFMATEQEIESKSQMLSRIKVLIAGMCKLEIDENDIFSNSSNDLNLAKEIASKMVYEYGMGNSFVPNPNDVEEILKQAKDEIMSFLKGTNEQIARISSYLLAYESVDKETLAKILNENY
;
A
#
# COMPACT_ATOMS: atom_id res chain seq x y z
N LEU A 1 23.70 -13.67 -7.86
CA LEU A 1 24.63 -12.62 -7.42
C LEU A 1 25.71 -13.27 -6.55
N ARG A 2 27.01 -13.10 -6.89
CA ARG A 2 28.11 -13.65 -6.08
C ARG A 2 28.23 -12.83 -4.79
N SER A 3 28.31 -13.51 -3.64
CA SER A 3 28.57 -12.88 -2.34
C SER A 3 29.88 -12.06 -2.38
N GLY A 4 29.90 -10.89 -1.75
CA GLY A 4 31.10 -10.05 -1.62
C GLY A 4 31.09 -8.77 -2.47
N ARG A 5 30.04 -8.46 -3.25
CA ARG A 5 29.96 -7.20 -4.03
C ARG A 5 28.78 -6.29 -3.67
N PHE A 6 27.70 -6.85 -3.09
CA PHE A 6 26.54 -6.07 -2.63
C PHE A 6 25.96 -6.76 -1.39
N ASP A 7 26.27 -6.25 -0.22
CA ASP A 7 25.87 -6.85 1.07
C ASP A 7 24.47 -6.39 1.55
N ARG A 8 23.89 -5.38 0.92
CA ARG A 8 22.54 -4.90 1.23
C ARG A 8 21.75 -4.60 -0.04
N ARG A 9 20.50 -5.07 -0.09
CA ARG A 9 19.51 -4.68 -1.09
C ARG A 9 18.59 -3.66 -0.46
N ILE A 10 18.53 -2.47 -1.03
CA ILE A 10 17.55 -1.45 -0.66
C ILE A 10 16.48 -1.46 -1.75
N PHE A 11 15.25 -1.77 -1.37
CA PHE A 11 14.10 -1.67 -2.26
C PHE A 11 13.54 -0.25 -2.16
N LEU A 12 13.51 0.46 -3.27
CA LEU A 12 12.83 1.76 -3.38
C LEU A 12 11.44 1.51 -3.95
N SER A 13 10.41 1.73 -3.14
CA SER A 13 9.03 1.74 -3.60
C SER A 13 8.66 3.09 -4.21
N MET A 14 7.48 3.14 -4.82
CA MET A 14 6.89 4.40 -5.26
C MET A 14 6.62 5.31 -4.06
N PRO A 15 6.90 6.62 -4.17
CA PRO A 15 6.67 7.56 -3.08
C PRO A 15 5.17 7.72 -2.80
N ASP A 16 4.81 7.71 -1.51
CA ASP A 16 3.48 8.07 -1.07
C ASP A 16 3.24 9.59 -1.10
N PHE A 17 2.11 10.04 -0.58
CA PHE A 17 1.77 11.46 -0.54
C PHE A 17 2.83 12.30 0.18
N ASN A 18 3.26 11.89 1.39
CA ASN A 18 4.24 12.65 2.19
C ASN A 18 5.63 12.63 1.55
N ASP A 19 6.03 11.48 1.02
CA ASP A 19 7.27 11.33 0.26
C ASP A 19 7.28 12.26 -0.97
N ARG A 20 6.15 12.32 -1.70
CA ARG A 20 6.03 13.21 -2.86
C ARG A 20 6.11 14.69 -2.48
N VAL A 21 5.46 15.08 -1.38
CA VAL A 21 5.57 16.46 -0.85
C VAL A 21 7.01 16.80 -0.52
N ALA A 22 7.74 15.92 0.17
CA ALA A 22 9.14 16.13 0.52
C ALA A 22 10.05 16.26 -0.73
N ILE A 23 9.83 15.38 -1.72
CA ILE A 23 10.55 15.42 -3.01
C ILE A 23 10.23 16.71 -3.77
N LEU A 24 8.96 17.11 -3.87
CA LEU A 24 8.53 18.31 -4.54
C LEU A 24 9.10 19.56 -3.87
N ASN A 25 9.10 19.66 -2.56
CA ASN A 25 9.73 20.75 -1.83
C ASN A 25 11.22 20.89 -2.17
N THR A 26 11.91 19.77 -2.39
CA THR A 26 13.31 19.78 -2.80
C THR A 26 13.47 20.37 -4.22
N TYR A 27 12.62 19.98 -5.17
CA TYR A 27 12.70 20.47 -6.56
C TYR A 27 12.14 21.89 -6.77
N LEU A 28 11.27 22.35 -5.87
CA LEU A 28 10.68 23.70 -5.92
C LEU A 28 11.52 24.76 -5.19
N ARG A 29 12.48 24.34 -4.33
CA ARG A 29 13.26 25.24 -3.45
C ARG A 29 13.81 26.49 -4.17
N ASP A 30 14.36 26.30 -5.37
CA ASP A 30 15.03 27.36 -6.13
C ASP A 30 14.15 27.89 -7.28
N LYS A 31 12.85 27.64 -7.23
CA LYS A 31 11.90 28.07 -8.26
C LYS A 31 10.87 29.04 -7.67
N ASN A 32 10.55 30.07 -8.44
CA ASN A 32 9.47 30.98 -8.06
C ASN A 32 8.13 30.28 -8.34
N CYS A 33 7.52 29.74 -7.30
CA CYS A 33 6.31 28.91 -7.40
C CYS A 33 5.26 29.40 -6.39
N GLU A 34 4.04 29.67 -6.89
CA GLU A 34 2.88 30.05 -6.06
C GLU A 34 2.07 28.85 -5.57
N VAL A 35 2.40 27.62 -6.04
CA VAL A 35 1.67 26.40 -5.74
C VAL A 35 2.32 25.66 -4.58
N LEU A 36 1.51 25.18 -3.66
CA LEU A 36 1.98 24.34 -2.55
C LEU A 36 2.40 22.95 -3.08
N ALA A 37 3.45 22.38 -2.51
CA ALA A 37 3.90 21.03 -2.86
C ALA A 37 2.82 19.97 -2.64
N GLU A 38 1.96 20.17 -1.64
CA GLU A 38 0.81 19.32 -1.32
C GLU A 38 -0.18 19.23 -2.48
N ASP A 39 -0.48 20.35 -3.13
CA ASP A 39 -1.43 20.38 -4.24
C ASP A 39 -0.87 19.65 -5.47
N ILE A 40 0.42 19.83 -5.75
CA ILE A 40 1.10 19.10 -6.82
C ILE A 40 1.19 17.61 -6.48
N ALA A 41 1.44 17.26 -5.21
CA ALA A 41 1.48 15.87 -4.75
C ALA A 41 0.13 15.16 -4.92
N ARG A 42 -1.00 15.86 -4.69
CA ARG A 42 -2.35 15.31 -4.90
C ARG A 42 -2.60 14.93 -6.35
N MET A 43 -2.15 15.74 -7.31
CA MET A 43 -2.35 15.46 -8.73
C MET A 43 -1.33 14.48 -9.33
N SER A 44 -0.24 14.18 -8.63
CA SER A 44 0.87 13.34 -9.11
C SER A 44 0.91 11.96 -8.47
N VAL A 45 -0.25 11.37 -8.19
CA VAL A 45 -0.37 10.00 -7.64
C VAL A 45 0.36 9.01 -8.54
N GLY A 46 1.14 8.10 -7.93
CA GLY A 46 1.90 7.09 -8.66
C GLY A 46 3.14 7.61 -9.41
N PHE A 47 3.58 8.86 -9.19
CA PHE A 47 4.81 9.37 -9.77
C PHE A 47 6.03 8.94 -8.93
N SER A 48 7.07 8.45 -9.61
CA SER A 48 8.39 8.26 -9.00
C SER A 48 9.08 9.61 -8.79
N GLY A 49 10.13 9.67 -7.97
CA GLY A 49 10.94 10.88 -7.79
C GLY A 49 11.45 11.47 -9.11
N ALA A 50 11.88 10.62 -10.06
CA ALA A 50 12.29 11.07 -11.39
C ALA A 50 11.16 11.71 -12.19
N ALA A 51 9.92 11.21 -12.02
CA ALA A 51 8.77 11.78 -12.69
C ALA A 51 8.33 13.11 -12.11
N LEU A 52 8.42 13.24 -10.78
CA LEU A 52 8.17 14.51 -10.09
C LEU A 52 9.18 15.57 -10.53
N SER A 53 10.47 15.20 -10.65
CA SER A 53 11.50 16.09 -11.22
C SER A 53 11.14 16.52 -12.64
N THR A 54 10.75 15.56 -13.49
CA THR A 54 10.33 15.87 -14.87
C THR A 54 9.11 16.79 -14.90
N LEU A 55 8.11 16.53 -14.04
CA LEU A 55 6.89 17.34 -13.94
C LEU A 55 7.24 18.80 -13.60
N VAL A 56 8.06 19.01 -12.57
CA VAL A 56 8.50 20.36 -12.16
C VAL A 56 9.28 21.07 -13.26
N ASN A 57 10.18 20.37 -13.96
CA ASN A 57 10.97 20.95 -15.03
C ASN A 57 10.11 21.29 -16.27
N GLU A 58 9.21 20.40 -16.68
CA GLU A 58 8.30 20.66 -17.81
C GLU A 58 7.33 21.81 -17.48
N ALA A 59 6.82 21.90 -16.24
CA ALA A 59 5.99 23.03 -15.82
C ALA A 59 6.77 24.36 -15.87
N ALA A 60 8.04 24.37 -15.44
CA ALA A 60 8.89 25.54 -15.54
C ALA A 60 9.14 25.97 -17.01
N ILE A 61 9.37 25.00 -17.89
CA ILE A 61 9.51 25.28 -19.34
C ILE A 61 8.18 25.82 -19.90
N ASN A 62 7.05 25.30 -19.47
CA ASN A 62 5.73 25.77 -19.91
C ASN A 62 5.48 27.23 -19.50
N ALA A 63 5.75 27.58 -18.23
CA ALA A 63 5.63 28.94 -17.72
C ALA A 63 6.53 29.91 -18.54
N LEU A 64 7.81 29.57 -18.77
CA LEU A 64 8.74 30.38 -19.56
C LEU A 64 8.26 30.56 -20.99
N ARG A 65 7.70 29.53 -21.64
CA ARG A 65 7.15 29.65 -23.00
C ARG A 65 5.97 30.62 -23.07
N ASN A 66 5.22 30.74 -21.97
CA ASN A 66 4.09 31.65 -21.83
C ASN A 66 4.53 33.05 -21.37
N GLY A 67 5.85 33.33 -21.27
CA GLY A 67 6.39 34.60 -20.82
C GLY A 67 6.28 34.86 -19.33
N GLU A 68 6.04 33.79 -18.52
CA GLU A 68 5.87 33.89 -17.08
C GLU A 68 7.13 33.44 -16.34
N SER A 69 7.44 34.14 -15.25
CA SER A 69 8.57 33.80 -14.35
C SER A 69 8.12 33.08 -13.06
N VAL A 70 6.82 32.85 -12.91
CA VAL A 70 6.20 32.24 -11.72
C VAL A 70 5.45 30.99 -12.14
N LEU A 71 5.71 29.88 -11.46
CA LEU A 71 5.01 28.61 -11.64
C LEU A 71 3.64 28.66 -10.97
N ARG A 72 2.60 28.32 -11.73
CA ARG A 72 1.23 28.24 -11.26
C ARG A 72 0.64 26.85 -11.51
N MET A 73 -0.47 26.52 -10.86
CA MET A 73 -1.12 25.21 -10.99
C MET A 73 -1.40 24.83 -12.46
N ARG A 74 -1.84 25.78 -13.28
CA ARG A 74 -2.10 25.56 -14.71
C ARG A 74 -0.88 25.06 -15.49
N ASP A 75 0.34 25.40 -15.07
CA ASP A 75 1.57 24.96 -15.74
C ASP A 75 1.84 23.48 -15.47
N PHE A 76 1.54 23.01 -14.25
CA PHE A 76 1.60 21.61 -13.89
C PHE A 76 0.50 20.80 -14.58
N GLU A 77 -0.73 21.29 -14.58
CA GLU A 77 -1.89 20.65 -15.26
C GLU A 77 -1.63 20.50 -16.77
N ALA A 78 -1.08 21.51 -17.41
CA ALA A 78 -0.79 21.50 -18.86
C ALA A 78 0.21 20.41 -19.26
N VAL A 79 1.15 20.07 -18.39
CA VAL A 79 2.22 19.11 -18.70
C VAL A 79 1.99 17.74 -18.07
N LEU A 80 1.04 17.61 -17.14
CA LEU A 80 0.76 16.37 -16.41
C LEU A 80 0.55 15.18 -17.33
N ASN A 81 -0.35 15.32 -18.31
CA ASN A 81 -0.66 14.25 -19.27
C ASN A 81 0.54 13.88 -20.14
N LYS A 82 1.39 14.84 -20.51
CA LYS A 82 2.63 14.59 -21.26
C LYS A 82 3.60 13.73 -20.45
N VAL A 83 3.75 14.01 -19.17
CA VAL A 83 4.61 13.25 -18.26
C VAL A 83 4.00 11.86 -17.98
N LEU A 84 2.69 11.75 -17.89
CA LEU A 84 1.97 10.47 -17.75
C LEU A 84 2.13 9.58 -18.99
N LEU A 85 1.98 10.11 -20.19
CA LEU A 85 2.08 9.36 -21.45
C LEU A 85 3.50 8.83 -21.72
N GLY A 86 4.53 9.46 -21.15
CA GLY A 86 5.92 9.00 -21.22
C GLY A 86 6.21 7.78 -20.33
N LYS A 87 5.24 7.31 -19.51
CA LYS A 87 5.43 6.20 -18.58
C LYS A 87 4.51 5.02 -18.90
N LYS A 88 5.12 3.84 -18.93
CA LYS A 88 4.39 2.57 -18.84
C LYS A 88 3.61 2.53 -17.51
N LYS A 89 2.26 2.52 -17.64
CA LYS A 89 1.30 2.17 -16.59
C LYS A 89 1.51 2.86 -15.22
N VAL A 90 1.12 4.11 -15.11
CA VAL A 90 0.68 4.64 -13.81
C VAL A 90 -0.68 3.99 -13.55
N LEU A 91 -0.82 3.26 -12.45
CA LEU A 91 -2.11 2.78 -11.98
C LEU A 91 -2.92 4.02 -11.53
N SER A 92 -3.67 4.60 -12.45
CA SER A 92 -4.63 5.64 -12.13
C SER A 92 -5.93 4.96 -11.75
N TYR A 93 -6.17 4.79 -10.46
CA TYR A 93 -7.47 4.36 -9.96
C TYR A 93 -8.49 5.47 -10.24
N SER A 94 -9.67 5.09 -10.75
CA SER A 94 -10.86 5.95 -10.70
C SER A 94 -11.25 6.22 -9.25
N GLU A 95 -12.07 7.23 -9.00
CA GLU A 95 -12.52 7.55 -7.64
C GLU A 95 -13.27 6.39 -6.96
N SER A 96 -14.00 5.58 -7.73
CA SER A 96 -14.64 4.36 -7.23
C SER A 96 -13.63 3.29 -6.86
N GLU A 97 -12.63 3.04 -7.71
CA GLU A 97 -11.57 2.07 -7.44
C GLU A 97 -10.70 2.48 -6.24
N LYS A 98 -10.43 3.78 -6.07
CA LYS A 98 -9.72 4.29 -4.88
C LYS A 98 -10.47 3.98 -3.59
N LYS A 99 -11.80 4.13 -3.58
CA LYS A 99 -12.62 3.80 -2.41
C LYS A 99 -12.56 2.32 -2.08
N ILE A 100 -12.72 1.45 -3.08
CA ILE A 100 -12.59 0.00 -2.93
C ILE A 100 -11.19 -0.35 -2.38
N GLN A 101 -10.15 0.23 -2.96
CA GLN A 101 -8.78 -0.01 -2.53
C GLN A 101 -8.51 0.52 -1.11
N ALA A 102 -9.10 1.65 -0.71
CA ALA A 102 -8.97 2.19 0.63
C ALA A 102 -9.62 1.29 1.69
N ILE A 103 -10.80 0.72 1.40
CA ILE A 103 -11.45 -0.26 2.28
C ILE A 103 -10.59 -1.52 2.38
N TYR A 104 -10.09 -2.02 1.25
CA TYR A 104 -9.21 -3.18 1.17
C TYR A 104 -7.97 -3.00 2.06
N GLN A 105 -7.25 -1.89 1.88
CA GLN A 105 -6.03 -1.59 2.64
C GLN A 105 -6.32 -1.21 4.10
N GLY A 106 -7.46 -0.57 4.38
CA GLY A 106 -7.92 -0.28 5.73
C GLY A 106 -8.15 -1.55 6.55
N ALA A 107 -8.77 -2.57 5.95
CA ALA A 107 -8.95 -3.87 6.59
C ALA A 107 -7.61 -4.58 6.85
N LYS A 108 -6.67 -4.52 5.92
CA LYS A 108 -5.31 -5.05 6.09
C LYS A 108 -4.57 -4.34 7.23
N ALA A 109 -4.61 -3.01 7.27
CA ALA A 109 -3.95 -2.21 8.29
C ALA A 109 -4.49 -2.52 9.69
N LEU A 110 -5.82 -2.53 9.85
CA LEU A 110 -6.45 -2.89 11.12
C LEU A 110 -6.07 -4.31 11.56
N SER A 111 -6.10 -5.27 10.63
CA SER A 111 -5.76 -6.67 10.91
C SER A 111 -4.27 -6.82 11.27
N ALA A 112 -3.37 -6.12 10.59
CA ALA A 112 -1.95 -6.13 10.89
C ALA A 112 -1.67 -5.59 12.30
N TYR A 113 -2.36 -4.49 12.68
CA TYR A 113 -2.27 -3.93 14.02
C TYR A 113 -2.78 -4.90 15.09
N TRP A 114 -3.95 -5.50 14.87
CA TRP A 114 -4.61 -6.39 15.84
C TRP A 114 -3.87 -7.73 16.03
N PHE A 115 -3.38 -8.33 14.94
CA PHE A 115 -2.67 -9.60 14.99
C PHE A 115 -1.14 -9.45 15.16
N ASP A 116 -0.68 -8.23 15.48
CA ASP A 116 0.74 -7.88 15.68
C ASP A 116 1.68 -8.31 14.53
N VAL A 117 1.17 -8.22 13.31
CA VAL A 117 1.99 -8.40 12.11
C VAL A 117 2.71 -7.09 11.82
N LYS A 118 4.04 -7.11 11.91
CA LYS A 118 4.86 -5.91 11.74
C LYS A 118 4.82 -5.41 10.30
N PHE A 119 4.59 -4.11 10.14
CA PHE A 119 4.65 -3.42 8.86
C PHE A 119 5.33 -2.06 9.04
N GLU A 120 6.02 -1.61 8.02
CA GLU A 120 6.56 -0.26 7.93
C GLU A 120 5.47 0.71 7.48
N LYS A 121 4.77 0.34 6.40
CA LYS A 121 3.76 1.18 5.77
C LYS A 121 2.75 0.32 5.00
N ILE A 122 1.47 0.64 5.12
CA ILE A 122 0.41 0.11 4.28
C ILE A 122 -0.13 1.27 3.44
N SER A 123 -0.21 1.09 2.12
CA SER A 123 -0.58 2.15 1.19
C SER A 123 -1.62 1.71 0.15
N LEU A 124 -2.20 2.67 -0.56
CA LEU A 124 -3.16 2.38 -1.64
C LEU A 124 -2.52 1.63 -2.82
N ILE A 125 -1.21 1.76 -3.01
CA ILE A 125 -0.52 1.23 -4.20
C ILE A 125 0.36 0.03 -3.84
N GLU A 126 1.16 0.15 -2.79
CA GLU A 126 2.16 -0.86 -2.44
C GLU A 126 2.38 -0.90 -0.92
N ASP A 127 2.28 -2.08 -0.34
CA ASP A 127 2.51 -2.28 1.08
C ASP A 127 3.97 -2.63 1.36
N ARG A 128 4.47 -2.16 2.51
CA ARG A 128 5.75 -2.56 3.05
C ARG A 128 5.54 -3.28 4.37
N PHE A 129 5.56 -4.59 4.33
CA PHE A 129 5.67 -5.40 5.52
C PHE A 129 7.14 -5.51 5.93
N MET A 130 7.40 -5.40 7.22
CA MET A 130 8.74 -5.65 7.75
C MET A 130 9.10 -7.12 7.51
N ALA A 131 10.33 -7.35 7.06
CA ALA A 131 10.88 -8.70 7.06
C ALA A 131 10.86 -9.23 8.50
N THR A 132 10.49 -10.47 8.67
CA THR A 132 10.57 -11.12 9.97
C THR A 132 12.04 -11.16 10.42
N GLU A 133 12.36 -10.48 11.52
CA GLU A 133 13.70 -10.55 12.13
C GLU A 133 13.94 -11.91 12.81
N GLN A 134 12.90 -12.74 12.92
CA GLN A 134 12.93 -14.04 13.54
C GLN A 134 13.15 -15.11 12.47
N GLU A 135 14.22 -15.89 12.61
CA GLU A 135 14.46 -17.07 11.78
C GLU A 135 13.47 -18.21 12.07
N ILE A 136 12.79 -18.15 13.21
CA ILE A 136 11.82 -19.17 13.66
C ILE A 136 10.45 -18.49 13.87
N GLU A 137 9.46 -18.88 13.07
CA GLU A 137 8.07 -18.44 13.20
C GLU A 137 7.19 -19.59 13.70
N SER A 138 6.27 -19.29 14.59
CA SER A 138 5.26 -20.26 15.04
C SER A 138 4.11 -20.39 14.03
N LYS A 139 3.36 -21.51 14.09
CA LYS A 139 2.15 -21.71 13.29
C LYS A 139 1.15 -20.55 13.45
N SER A 140 0.98 -20.03 14.66
CA SER A 140 0.07 -18.91 14.95
C SER A 140 0.52 -17.59 14.30
N GLN A 141 1.82 -17.32 14.27
CA GLN A 141 2.37 -16.14 13.60
C GLN A 141 2.18 -16.21 12.08
N MET A 142 2.44 -17.38 11.48
CA MET A 142 2.22 -17.59 10.05
C MET A 142 0.73 -17.48 9.69
N LEU A 143 -0.18 -18.03 10.50
CA LEU A 143 -1.64 -17.86 10.36
C LEU A 143 -2.04 -16.39 10.46
N SER A 144 -1.45 -15.61 11.37
CA SER A 144 -1.71 -14.17 11.48
C SER A 144 -1.32 -13.43 10.21
N ARG A 145 -0.18 -13.77 9.60
CA ARG A 145 0.24 -13.20 8.29
C ARG A 145 -0.76 -13.55 7.18
N ILE A 146 -1.21 -14.79 7.11
CA ILE A 146 -2.24 -15.19 6.14
C ILE A 146 -3.53 -14.39 6.34
N LYS A 147 -4.01 -14.26 7.59
CA LYS A 147 -5.20 -13.47 7.92
C LYS A 147 -5.08 -12.02 7.47
N VAL A 148 -3.94 -11.39 7.70
CA VAL A 148 -3.69 -10.00 7.24
C VAL A 148 -3.74 -9.90 5.72
N LEU A 149 -3.09 -10.82 5.00
CA LEU A 149 -3.08 -10.82 3.54
C LEU A 149 -4.48 -10.94 2.93
N ILE A 150 -5.34 -11.77 3.50
CA ILE A 150 -6.70 -11.98 2.98
C ILE A 150 -7.75 -11.02 3.57
N ALA A 151 -7.39 -10.19 4.56
CA ALA A 151 -8.32 -9.31 5.26
C ALA A 151 -9.07 -8.35 4.34
N GLY A 152 -8.36 -7.73 3.40
CA GLY A 152 -8.96 -6.80 2.43
C GLY A 152 -10.00 -7.49 1.55
N MET A 153 -9.68 -8.66 1.02
CA MET A 153 -10.61 -9.47 0.23
C MET A 153 -11.85 -9.85 1.04
N CYS A 154 -11.66 -10.36 2.26
CA CYS A 154 -12.76 -10.76 3.13
C CYS A 154 -13.66 -9.56 3.52
N LYS A 155 -13.08 -8.38 3.71
CA LYS A 155 -13.85 -7.17 4.03
C LYS A 155 -14.73 -6.75 2.86
N LEU A 156 -14.19 -6.73 1.65
CA LEU A 156 -14.97 -6.44 0.45
C LEU A 156 -16.07 -7.48 0.19
N GLU A 157 -15.77 -8.77 0.43
CA GLU A 157 -16.78 -9.84 0.35
C GLU A 157 -17.93 -9.63 1.35
N ILE A 158 -17.65 -9.12 2.56
CA ILE A 158 -18.67 -8.80 3.57
C ILE A 158 -19.51 -7.58 3.15
N ASP A 159 -18.88 -6.52 2.66
CA ASP A 159 -19.54 -5.23 2.41
C ASP A 159 -20.28 -5.20 1.08
N GLU A 160 -19.68 -5.73 0.02
CA GLU A 160 -20.17 -5.64 -1.36
C GLU A 160 -20.80 -6.96 -1.85
N ASN A 161 -20.69 -8.05 -1.09
CA ASN A 161 -21.08 -9.40 -1.48
C ASN A 161 -20.44 -9.83 -2.83
N ASP A 162 -19.21 -9.37 -3.10
CA ASP A 162 -18.46 -9.62 -4.32
C ASP A 162 -16.95 -9.73 -4.04
N ILE A 163 -16.22 -10.29 -5.00
CA ILE A 163 -14.76 -10.48 -4.93
C ILE A 163 -14.09 -9.67 -6.03
N PHE A 164 -13.06 -8.91 -5.67
CA PHE A 164 -12.37 -7.99 -6.57
C PHE A 164 -10.97 -8.50 -6.93
N SER A 165 -10.51 -8.16 -8.13
CA SER A 165 -9.24 -8.62 -8.69
C SER A 165 -7.99 -8.03 -8.01
N ASN A 166 -8.14 -6.97 -7.19
CA ASN A 166 -7.04 -6.31 -6.47
C ASN A 166 -6.41 -7.21 -5.38
N SER A 167 -7.06 -8.32 -5.02
CA SER A 167 -6.56 -9.30 -4.04
C SER A 167 -5.53 -10.30 -4.60
N SER A 168 -5.24 -10.28 -5.88
CA SER A 168 -4.47 -11.32 -6.57
C SER A 168 -3.08 -11.57 -5.95
N ASN A 169 -2.32 -10.50 -5.68
CA ASN A 169 -0.97 -10.64 -5.11
C ASN A 169 -1.01 -11.17 -3.68
N ASP A 170 -1.88 -10.64 -2.85
CA ASP A 170 -2.01 -11.04 -1.44
C ASP A 170 -2.50 -12.48 -1.32
N LEU A 171 -3.44 -12.87 -2.16
CA LEU A 171 -3.93 -14.26 -2.19
C LEU A 171 -2.83 -15.24 -2.61
N ASN A 172 -1.98 -14.88 -3.57
CA ASN A 172 -0.85 -15.72 -3.98
C ASN A 172 0.17 -15.86 -2.85
N LEU A 173 0.50 -14.77 -2.15
CA LEU A 173 1.38 -14.82 -0.97
C LEU A 173 0.77 -15.66 0.17
N ALA A 174 -0.53 -15.53 0.43
CA ALA A 174 -1.22 -16.33 1.44
C ALA A 174 -1.14 -17.83 1.13
N LYS A 175 -1.36 -18.21 -0.15
CA LYS A 175 -1.22 -19.59 -0.62
C LYS A 175 0.22 -20.10 -0.50
N GLU A 176 1.21 -19.28 -0.81
CA GLU A 176 2.62 -19.62 -0.67
C GLU A 176 2.97 -19.91 0.80
N ILE A 177 2.54 -19.03 1.73
CA ILE A 177 2.76 -19.23 3.17
C ILE A 177 2.08 -20.53 3.63
N ALA A 178 0.83 -20.75 3.29
CA ALA A 178 0.11 -21.96 3.68
C ALA A 178 0.79 -23.24 3.11
N SER A 179 1.27 -23.20 1.89
CA SER A 179 2.02 -24.30 1.29
C SER A 179 3.32 -24.58 2.04
N LYS A 180 4.11 -23.55 2.39
CA LYS A 180 5.33 -23.72 3.18
C LYS A 180 5.04 -24.31 4.57
N MET A 181 3.95 -23.86 5.22
CA MET A 181 3.52 -24.41 6.51
C MET A 181 3.33 -25.94 6.44
N VAL A 182 2.71 -26.43 5.38
CA VAL A 182 2.41 -27.87 5.22
C VAL A 182 3.64 -28.65 4.73
N TYR A 183 4.26 -28.19 3.64
CA TYR A 183 5.27 -28.98 2.93
C TYR A 183 6.69 -28.83 3.48
N GLU A 184 7.02 -27.67 4.05
CA GLU A 184 8.38 -27.42 4.55
C GLU A 184 8.48 -27.51 6.07
N TYR A 185 7.45 -27.06 6.80
CA TYR A 185 7.51 -26.92 8.25
C TYR A 185 6.70 -27.98 9.02
N GLY A 186 5.96 -28.84 8.33
CA GLY A 186 5.18 -29.89 8.97
C GLY A 186 4.06 -29.35 9.87
N MET A 187 3.54 -28.17 9.57
CA MET A 187 2.48 -27.50 10.34
C MET A 187 1.06 -27.90 9.90
N GLY A 188 0.92 -28.92 9.05
CA GLY A 188 -0.35 -29.53 8.68
C GLY A 188 -0.98 -30.34 9.82
N ASN A 189 -1.97 -31.15 9.50
CA ASN A 189 -2.64 -32.05 10.47
C ASN A 189 -1.88 -33.38 10.66
N SER A 190 -0.99 -33.70 9.73
CA SER A 190 -0.13 -34.89 9.80
C SER A 190 1.30 -34.58 9.39
N PHE A 191 2.26 -35.46 9.78
CA PHE A 191 3.65 -35.33 9.32
C PHE A 191 3.83 -35.61 7.82
N VAL A 192 2.90 -36.31 7.20
CA VAL A 192 2.90 -36.53 5.76
C VAL A 192 2.12 -35.37 5.13
N PRO A 193 2.76 -34.52 4.30
CA PRO A 193 2.09 -33.40 3.68
C PRO A 193 0.88 -33.83 2.85
N ASN A 194 -0.25 -33.17 3.09
CA ASN A 194 -1.49 -33.43 2.37
C ASN A 194 -1.95 -32.11 1.72
N PRO A 195 -2.27 -32.09 0.42
CA PRO A 195 -2.82 -30.90 -0.24
C PRO A 195 -4.06 -30.31 0.45
N ASN A 196 -4.91 -31.14 1.05
CA ASN A 196 -6.08 -30.69 1.79
C ASN A 196 -5.73 -29.84 3.02
N ASP A 197 -4.58 -30.08 3.65
CA ASP A 197 -4.13 -29.31 4.82
C ASP A 197 -3.87 -27.83 4.44
N VAL A 198 -3.43 -27.56 3.21
CA VAL A 198 -3.26 -26.19 2.70
C VAL A 198 -4.62 -25.48 2.60
N GLU A 199 -5.63 -26.16 2.07
CA GLU A 199 -6.99 -25.63 1.96
C GLU A 199 -7.60 -25.39 3.35
N GLU A 200 -7.41 -26.31 4.29
CA GLU A 200 -7.90 -26.17 5.66
C GLU A 200 -7.26 -24.98 6.39
N ILE A 201 -5.93 -24.76 6.23
CA ILE A 201 -5.25 -23.60 6.80
C ILE A 201 -5.83 -22.28 6.23
N LEU A 202 -6.03 -22.21 4.91
CA LEU A 202 -6.61 -21.04 4.27
C LEU A 202 -8.05 -20.81 4.68
N LYS A 203 -8.84 -21.87 4.81
CA LYS A 203 -10.21 -21.82 5.28
C LYS A 203 -10.29 -21.36 6.72
N GLN A 204 -9.48 -21.94 7.61
CA GLN A 204 -9.40 -21.51 9.01
C GLN A 204 -9.06 -20.01 9.10
N ALA A 205 -8.05 -19.55 8.37
CA ALA A 205 -7.67 -18.14 8.33
C ALA A 205 -8.81 -17.25 7.83
N LYS A 206 -9.54 -17.69 6.79
CA LYS A 206 -10.70 -16.98 6.26
C LYS A 206 -11.83 -16.89 7.30
N ASP A 207 -12.20 -17.99 7.94
CA ASP A 207 -13.29 -18.02 8.92
C ASP A 207 -12.97 -17.11 10.13
N GLU A 208 -11.72 -17.16 10.63
CA GLU A 208 -11.27 -16.33 11.75
C GLU A 208 -11.26 -14.85 11.39
N ILE A 209 -10.73 -14.47 10.21
CA ILE A 209 -10.65 -13.04 9.81
C ILE A 209 -12.03 -12.48 9.47
N MET A 210 -12.90 -13.25 8.83
CA MET A 210 -14.30 -12.84 8.59
C MET A 210 -15.06 -12.61 9.89
N SER A 211 -14.85 -13.45 10.90
CA SER A 211 -15.43 -13.25 12.23
C SER A 211 -14.92 -11.97 12.89
N PHE A 212 -13.61 -11.70 12.82
CA PHE A 212 -12.99 -10.49 13.35
C PHE A 212 -13.52 -9.22 12.67
N LEU A 213 -13.65 -9.23 11.34
CA LEU A 213 -14.04 -8.06 10.57
C LEU A 213 -15.52 -7.67 10.77
N LYS A 214 -16.36 -8.60 11.26
CA LYS A 214 -17.76 -8.32 11.60
C LYS A 214 -17.84 -7.37 12.78
N GLY A 215 -18.00 -6.16 12.71
CA GLY A 215 -18.08 -5.18 13.80
C GLY A 215 -16.95 -4.17 13.82
N THR A 216 -16.06 -4.20 12.82
CA THR A 216 -14.95 -3.26 12.70
C THR A 216 -15.19 -2.17 11.65
N ASN A 217 -16.45 -1.97 11.23
CA ASN A 217 -16.82 -1.05 10.15
C ASN A 217 -16.35 0.38 10.41
N GLU A 218 -16.54 0.86 11.64
CA GLU A 218 -16.17 2.23 12.01
C GLU A 218 -14.66 2.45 11.97
N GLN A 219 -13.89 1.52 12.52
CA GLN A 219 -12.43 1.59 12.53
C GLN A 219 -11.88 1.56 11.10
N ILE A 220 -12.39 0.65 10.26
CA ILE A 220 -11.99 0.54 8.86
C ILE A 220 -12.38 1.81 8.08
N ALA A 221 -13.56 2.38 8.32
CA ALA A 221 -13.98 3.62 7.67
C ALA A 221 -13.05 4.80 8.00
N ARG A 222 -12.61 4.93 9.26
CA ARG A 222 -11.63 5.97 9.67
C ARG A 222 -10.28 5.78 8.98
N ILE A 223 -9.76 4.54 8.98
CA ILE A 223 -8.50 4.22 8.32
C ILE A 223 -8.60 4.47 6.80
N SER A 224 -9.70 4.05 6.18
CA SER A 224 -9.95 4.25 4.74
C SER A 224 -10.01 5.72 4.37
N SER A 225 -10.67 6.55 5.19
CA SER A 225 -10.72 8.00 4.99
C SER A 225 -9.33 8.63 5.09
N TYR A 226 -8.50 8.18 6.03
CA TYR A 226 -7.12 8.61 6.13
C TYR A 226 -6.29 8.19 4.90
N LEU A 227 -6.43 6.93 4.45
CA LEU A 227 -5.75 6.43 3.25
C LEU A 227 -6.17 7.19 1.98
N LEU A 228 -7.44 7.59 1.86
CA LEU A 228 -7.89 8.42 0.74
C LEU A 228 -7.26 9.82 0.73
N ALA A 229 -6.96 10.38 1.90
CA ALA A 229 -6.35 11.71 2.04
C ALA A 229 -4.82 11.68 1.90
N TYR A 230 -4.15 10.69 2.50
CA TYR A 230 -2.69 10.65 2.66
C TYR A 230 -2.02 9.46 1.96
N GLU A 231 -2.80 8.56 1.36
CA GLU A 231 -2.39 7.41 0.53
C GLU A 231 -1.64 6.30 1.27
N SER A 232 -1.20 6.51 2.49
CA SER A 232 -0.51 5.50 3.29
C SER A 232 -0.69 5.72 4.79
N VAL A 233 -0.49 4.67 5.57
CA VAL A 233 -0.52 4.70 7.04
C VAL A 233 0.62 3.84 7.58
N ASP A 234 1.35 4.38 8.57
CA ASP A 234 2.31 3.66 9.40
C ASP A 234 1.67 3.21 10.72
N LYS A 235 2.41 2.41 11.50
CA LYS A 235 1.91 1.83 12.76
C LYS A 235 1.58 2.91 13.80
N GLU A 236 2.36 3.99 13.89
CA GLU A 236 2.15 5.06 14.88
C GLU A 236 0.90 5.87 14.55
N THR A 237 0.76 6.26 13.30
CA THR A 237 -0.42 6.98 12.80
C THR A 237 -1.68 6.12 12.93
N LEU A 238 -1.59 4.83 12.61
CA LEU A 238 -2.70 3.91 12.77
C LEU A 238 -3.16 3.82 14.23
N ALA A 239 -2.21 3.73 15.18
CA ALA A 239 -2.53 3.72 16.60
C ALA A 239 -3.27 4.99 17.04
N LYS A 240 -2.87 6.17 16.52
CA LYS A 240 -3.57 7.44 16.79
C LYS A 240 -5.00 7.40 16.23
N ILE A 241 -5.18 7.02 14.97
CA ILE A 241 -6.51 6.93 14.34
C ILE A 241 -7.46 6.02 15.14
N LEU A 242 -6.93 4.92 15.70
CA LEU A 242 -7.72 3.96 16.46
C LEU A 242 -8.02 4.44 17.90
N ASN A 243 -7.14 5.28 18.49
CA ASN A 243 -7.25 5.76 19.87
C ASN A 243 -7.93 7.13 20.02
N GLU A 244 -8.22 7.86 18.95
CA GLU A 244 -8.85 9.20 18.97
C GLU A 244 -10.31 9.24 19.45
N ASN A 245 -10.78 8.23 20.19
CA ASN A 245 -12.11 8.16 20.78
C ASN A 245 -12.09 7.99 22.31
N TYR A 246 -11.05 8.48 23.00
CA TYR A 246 -11.06 8.54 24.46
C TYR A 246 -10.70 9.93 24.95
#